data_bcf5be5f9e95b634d45c6f64c063a291
#
_entry.id   bcf5be5f9e95b634d45c6f64c063a291
#
_cell.length_a   1.000
_cell.length_b   1.000
_cell.length_c   1.000
_cell.angle_alpha   90.00
_cell.angle_beta   90.00
_cell.angle_gamma   90.00
#
_symmetry.space_group_name_H-M   'P 1'
#
loop_
_entity.id
_entity.type
_entity.pdbx_description
1 polymer ?
#
loop_
_entity_poly.entity_id
_entity_poly.type
_entity_poly.pdbx_seq_one_letter_code
_entity_poly.pdbx_strand_id
1 'polypeptide(L)'
;MTRRTKDRNEKKETAELTRTGVSIEEPLLKQFDRLIARRGYRNRSEALRDLVRESLVAEAIDQNEPVVATLSMIYDHHRPNLANKLIEIQHHAHHQVLAATHVHLDHDNCLEVIIMKGRSGDLKQLADRMLSLRGVQHGKLVMTTTGKIQDSKHHG
;
A
#
# COMPACT_ATOMS: atom_id res chain seq x y z
N MET A 1 42.08 23.48 -6.09
CA MET A 1 41.07 23.04 -5.10
C MET A 1 40.18 21.99 -5.73
N THR A 2 40.48 20.72 -5.50
CA THR A 2 39.85 19.58 -6.16
C THR A 2 38.77 19.02 -5.22
N ARG A 3 37.49 19.15 -5.58
CA ARG A 3 36.38 18.57 -4.85
C ARG A 3 36.32 17.06 -5.15
N ARG A 4 36.66 16.25 -4.16
CA ARG A 4 36.43 14.80 -4.16
C ARG A 4 34.92 14.54 -4.07
N THR A 5 34.32 14.03 -5.12
CA THR A 5 33.02 13.38 -5.13
C THR A 5 33.15 12.08 -4.35
N LYS A 6 32.41 11.98 -3.25
CA LYS A 6 32.31 10.79 -2.42
C LYS A 6 31.31 9.86 -3.07
N ASP A 7 31.79 8.87 -3.82
CA ASP A 7 30.98 7.76 -4.32
C ASP A 7 30.41 7.01 -3.13
N ARG A 8 29.10 7.18 -2.91
CA ARG A 8 28.33 6.40 -1.96
C ARG A 8 27.91 5.12 -2.67
N ASN A 9 28.80 4.13 -2.63
CA ASN A 9 28.53 2.76 -3.06
C ASN A 9 27.54 2.11 -2.08
N GLU A 10 26.23 2.30 -2.30
CA GLU A 10 25.19 1.54 -1.60
C GLU A 10 25.25 0.09 -2.09
N LYS A 11 25.97 -0.75 -1.34
CA LYS A 11 25.87 -2.21 -1.49
C LYS A 11 24.39 -2.59 -1.34
N LYS A 12 23.75 -2.95 -2.46
CA LYS A 12 22.50 -3.68 -2.45
C LYS A 12 22.76 -4.99 -1.71
N GLU A 13 22.32 -5.08 -0.47
CA GLU A 13 22.31 -6.31 0.29
C GLU A 13 21.36 -7.28 -0.44
N THR A 14 21.94 -8.21 -1.20
CA THR A 14 21.17 -9.30 -1.79
C THR A 14 20.76 -10.22 -0.65
N ALA A 15 19.45 -10.25 -0.33
CA ALA A 15 18.93 -11.11 0.71
C ALA A 15 19.31 -12.58 0.43
N GLU A 16 20.03 -13.20 1.36
CA GLU A 16 20.43 -14.60 1.28
C GLU A 16 19.20 -15.50 1.38
N LEU A 17 19.05 -16.45 0.45
CA LEU A 17 17.93 -17.36 0.45
C LEU A 17 18.21 -18.56 1.36
N THR A 18 17.43 -18.68 2.41
CA THR A 18 17.43 -19.88 3.28
C THR A 18 16.39 -20.88 2.80
N ARG A 19 16.77 -22.16 2.72
CA ARG A 19 15.85 -23.24 2.39
C ARG A 19 15.12 -23.71 3.65
N THR A 20 13.78 -23.79 3.56
CA THR A 20 12.93 -24.33 4.62
C THR A 20 11.97 -25.36 4.06
N GLY A 21 11.60 -26.36 4.87
CA GLY A 21 10.61 -27.38 4.53
C GLY A 21 9.28 -27.07 5.23
N VAL A 22 8.17 -27.28 4.53
CA VAL A 22 6.81 -27.16 5.06
C VAL A 22 6.04 -28.45 4.79
N SER A 23 5.40 -29.03 5.81
CA SER A 23 4.48 -30.16 5.67
C SER A 23 3.06 -29.61 5.53
N ILE A 24 2.37 -30.05 4.48
CA ILE A 24 0.99 -29.59 4.16
C ILE A 24 0.16 -30.85 3.88
N GLU A 25 -1.07 -30.90 4.36
CA GLU A 25 -2.00 -31.98 4.07
C GLU A 25 -2.30 -32.06 2.58
N GLU A 26 -2.40 -33.27 2.04
CA GLU A 26 -2.57 -33.50 0.61
C GLU A 26 -3.79 -32.78 0.00
N PRO A 27 -4.97 -32.76 0.65
CA PRO A 27 -6.13 -32.02 0.11
C PRO A 27 -5.90 -30.51 0.02
N LEU A 28 -5.21 -29.92 1.00
CA LEU A 28 -4.87 -28.50 1.02
C LEU A 28 -3.82 -28.19 -0.04
N LEU A 29 -2.79 -29.03 -0.19
CA LEU A 29 -1.76 -28.88 -1.21
C LEU A 29 -2.37 -28.90 -2.62
N LYS A 30 -3.30 -29.80 -2.91
CA LYS A 30 -4.02 -29.83 -4.19
C LYS A 30 -4.81 -28.55 -4.47
N GLN A 31 -5.42 -27.96 -3.44
CA GLN A 31 -6.12 -26.67 -3.57
C GLN A 31 -5.13 -25.52 -3.82
N PHE A 32 -4.02 -25.53 -3.10
CA PHE A 32 -2.95 -24.56 -3.28
C PHE A 32 -2.36 -24.62 -4.69
N ASP A 33 -2.06 -25.81 -5.22
CA ASP A 33 -1.55 -25.98 -6.58
C ASP A 33 -2.49 -25.43 -7.64
N ARG A 34 -3.80 -25.64 -7.48
CA ARG A 34 -4.81 -25.04 -8.37
C ARG A 34 -4.87 -23.51 -8.26
N LEU A 35 -4.71 -22.97 -7.05
CA LEU A 35 -4.69 -21.54 -6.82
C LEU A 35 -3.49 -20.88 -7.49
N ILE A 36 -2.28 -21.39 -7.25
CA ILE A 36 -1.05 -20.83 -7.79
C ILE A 36 -0.99 -20.90 -9.31
N ALA A 37 -1.48 -22.00 -9.90
CA ALA A 37 -1.61 -22.14 -11.35
C ALA A 37 -2.51 -21.05 -11.96
N ARG A 38 -3.68 -20.78 -11.35
CA ARG A 38 -4.59 -19.72 -11.80
C ARG A 38 -4.00 -18.32 -11.64
N ARG A 39 -3.15 -18.11 -10.60
CA ARG A 39 -2.46 -16.83 -10.36
C ARG A 39 -1.18 -16.65 -11.17
N GLY A 40 -0.78 -17.65 -11.97
CA GLY A 40 0.39 -17.58 -12.84
C GLY A 40 1.74 -17.73 -12.14
N TYR A 41 1.77 -18.28 -10.92
CA TYR A 41 3.04 -18.56 -10.24
C TYR A 41 3.81 -19.68 -10.91
N ARG A 42 5.11 -19.53 -11.01
CA ARG A 42 6.00 -20.53 -11.63
C ARG A 42 6.26 -21.75 -10.74
N ASN A 43 6.23 -21.55 -9.42
CA ASN A 43 6.49 -22.60 -8.45
C ASN A 43 5.87 -22.26 -7.07
N ARG A 44 5.76 -23.29 -6.22
CA ARG A 44 5.21 -23.16 -4.86
C ARG A 44 6.00 -22.19 -3.97
N SER A 45 7.34 -22.19 -4.10
CA SER A 45 8.20 -21.35 -3.26
C SER A 45 7.99 -19.86 -3.51
N GLU A 46 7.71 -19.45 -4.75
CA GLU A 46 7.37 -18.08 -5.10
C GLU A 46 6.03 -17.67 -4.47
N ALA A 47 5.01 -18.50 -4.63
CA ALA A 47 3.70 -18.27 -4.05
C ALA A 47 3.73 -18.24 -2.50
N LEU A 48 4.49 -19.14 -1.86
CA LEU A 48 4.64 -19.14 -0.40
C LEU A 48 5.33 -17.85 0.12
N ARG A 49 6.37 -17.38 -0.58
CA ARG A 49 7.00 -16.09 -0.19
C ARG A 49 6.03 -14.93 -0.26
N ASP A 50 5.17 -14.90 -1.27
CA ASP A 50 4.18 -13.85 -1.40
C ASP A 50 3.09 -13.94 -0.33
N LEU A 51 2.63 -15.14 0.04
CA LEU A 51 1.71 -15.33 1.16
C LEU A 51 2.31 -14.87 2.49
N VAL A 52 3.60 -15.16 2.72
CA VAL A 52 4.30 -14.66 3.93
C VAL A 52 4.36 -13.13 3.91
N ARG A 53 4.70 -12.52 2.77
CA ARG A 53 4.72 -11.05 2.64
C ARG A 53 3.34 -10.45 2.88
N GLU A 54 2.28 -11.01 2.29
CA GLU A 54 0.90 -10.54 2.51
C GLU A 54 0.53 -10.60 4.00
N SER A 55 0.91 -11.68 4.70
CA SER A 55 0.64 -11.82 6.14
C SER A 55 1.40 -10.76 6.96
N LEU A 56 2.66 -10.50 6.64
CA LEU A 56 3.45 -9.48 7.32
C LEU A 56 2.92 -8.05 7.05
N VAL A 57 2.41 -7.80 5.84
CA VAL A 57 1.74 -6.53 5.52
C VAL A 57 0.48 -6.35 6.36
N ALA A 58 -0.36 -7.39 6.46
CA ALA A 58 -1.58 -7.36 7.27
C ALA A 58 -1.24 -7.08 8.73
N GLU A 59 -0.24 -7.76 9.29
CA GLU A 59 0.24 -7.54 10.66
C GLU A 59 0.71 -6.09 10.89
N ALA A 60 1.52 -5.54 9.98
CA ALA A 60 2.00 -4.17 10.07
C ALA A 60 0.85 -3.15 10.07
N ILE A 61 -0.20 -3.40 9.27
CA ILE A 61 -1.40 -2.57 9.24
C ILE A 61 -2.13 -2.64 10.58
N ASP A 62 -2.32 -3.83 11.14
CA ASP A 62 -3.03 -4.05 12.40
C ASP A 62 -2.26 -3.46 13.60
N GLN A 63 -0.94 -3.48 13.56
CA GLN A 63 -0.07 -2.88 14.59
C GLN A 63 0.15 -1.37 14.44
N ASN A 64 -0.57 -0.72 13.52
CA ASN A 64 -0.45 0.72 13.26
C ASN A 64 0.98 1.16 12.89
N GLU A 65 1.69 0.33 12.15
CA GLU A 65 3.04 0.65 11.66
C GLU A 65 3.00 1.62 10.46
N PRO A 66 4.16 2.23 10.11
CA PRO A 66 4.28 3.05 8.92
C PRO A 66 4.09 2.23 7.65
N VAL A 67 3.12 2.63 6.82
CA VAL A 67 2.76 2.00 5.55
C VAL A 67 2.70 3.03 4.43
N VAL A 68 2.64 2.55 3.20
CA VAL A 68 2.25 3.32 2.01
C VAL A 68 0.83 2.93 1.64
N ALA A 69 0.03 3.91 1.28
CA ALA A 69 -1.35 3.68 0.88
C ALA A 69 -1.70 4.43 -0.41
N THR A 70 -2.65 3.88 -1.14
CA THR A 70 -3.34 4.57 -2.23
C THR A 70 -4.82 4.65 -1.91
N LEU A 71 -5.38 5.85 -1.95
CA LEU A 71 -6.80 6.09 -1.90
C LEU A 71 -7.28 6.42 -3.30
N SER A 72 -8.14 5.56 -3.87
CA SER A 72 -8.85 5.86 -5.11
C SER A 72 -10.27 6.29 -4.75
N MET A 73 -10.76 7.39 -5.30
CA MET A 73 -12.14 7.83 -5.09
C MET A 73 -12.73 8.42 -6.35
N ILE A 74 -14.04 8.22 -6.50
CA ILE A 74 -14.86 8.81 -7.57
C ILE A 74 -15.81 9.80 -6.94
N TYR A 75 -15.87 10.99 -7.50
CA TYR A 75 -16.75 12.04 -7.03
C TYR A 75 -17.29 12.92 -8.16
N ASP A 76 -18.43 13.54 -7.91
CA ASP A 76 -19.06 14.51 -8.79
C ASP A 76 -18.35 15.88 -8.63
N HIS A 77 -17.63 16.31 -9.67
CA HIS A 77 -16.88 17.56 -9.64
C HIS A 77 -17.77 18.82 -9.75
N HIS A 78 -19.04 18.67 -10.12
CA HIS A 78 -20.01 19.77 -10.11
C HIS A 78 -20.56 20.08 -8.72
N ARG A 79 -20.30 19.21 -7.73
CA ARG A 79 -20.71 19.48 -6.35
C ARG A 79 -20.01 20.72 -5.80
N PRO A 80 -20.78 21.76 -5.42
CA PRO A 80 -20.21 22.99 -4.89
C PRO A 80 -19.27 22.72 -3.71
N ASN A 81 -18.09 23.31 -3.73
CA ASN A 81 -17.06 23.25 -2.70
C ASN A 81 -16.45 21.86 -2.41
N LEU A 82 -16.84 20.78 -3.10
CA LEU A 82 -16.29 19.45 -2.83
C LEU A 82 -14.79 19.39 -3.16
N ALA A 83 -14.41 19.83 -4.36
CA ALA A 83 -13.00 19.85 -4.77
C ALA A 83 -12.14 20.69 -3.81
N ASN A 84 -12.62 21.87 -3.39
CA ASN A 84 -11.91 22.71 -2.43
C ASN A 84 -11.74 22.03 -1.07
N LYS A 85 -12.77 21.35 -0.57
CA LYS A 85 -12.68 20.58 0.69
C LYS A 85 -11.69 19.43 0.60
N LEU A 86 -11.66 18.71 -0.53
CA LEU A 86 -10.70 17.65 -0.74
C LEU A 86 -9.26 18.20 -0.76
N ILE A 87 -9.02 19.30 -1.47
CA ILE A 87 -7.73 19.99 -1.49
C ILE A 87 -7.33 20.46 -0.09
N GLU A 88 -8.25 21.03 0.66
CA GLU A 88 -8.01 21.53 2.03
C GLU A 88 -7.60 20.38 2.96
N ILE A 89 -8.33 19.25 2.93
CA ILE A 89 -7.99 18.07 3.73
C ILE A 89 -6.59 17.55 3.37
N GLN A 90 -6.27 17.45 2.08
CA GLN A 90 -4.95 17.00 1.63
C GLN A 90 -3.86 17.99 2.03
N HIS A 91 -4.09 19.28 1.92
CA HIS A 91 -3.15 20.32 2.32
C HIS A 91 -2.83 20.27 3.81
N HIS A 92 -3.83 20.07 4.67
CA HIS A 92 -3.61 19.91 6.12
C HIS A 92 -2.85 18.62 6.45
N ALA A 93 -2.94 17.60 5.58
CA ALA A 93 -2.23 16.33 5.71
C ALA A 93 -0.97 16.24 4.81
N HIS A 94 -0.36 17.38 4.45
CA HIS A 94 0.78 17.44 3.50
C HIS A 94 1.98 16.58 3.87
N HIS A 95 2.17 16.26 5.16
CA HIS A 95 3.21 15.36 5.64
C HIS A 95 2.89 13.87 5.39
N GLN A 96 1.64 13.54 5.11
CA GLN A 96 1.17 12.19 4.82
C GLN A 96 0.87 12.00 3.32
N VAL A 97 0.42 13.03 2.62
CA VAL A 97 0.11 13.02 1.19
C VAL A 97 1.39 13.25 0.39
N LEU A 98 1.78 12.26 -0.41
CA LEU A 98 2.98 12.33 -1.27
C LEU A 98 2.66 12.87 -2.66
N ALA A 99 1.52 12.47 -3.23
CA ALA A 99 1.08 12.86 -4.56
C ALA A 99 -0.42 12.64 -4.71
N ALA A 100 -1.04 13.36 -5.61
CA ALA A 100 -2.41 13.13 -6.06
C ALA A 100 -2.47 13.24 -7.59
N THR A 101 -3.29 12.39 -8.19
CA THR A 101 -3.58 12.43 -9.63
C THR A 101 -5.09 12.52 -9.81
N HIS A 102 -5.51 13.47 -10.64
CA HIS A 102 -6.90 13.74 -10.93
C HIS A 102 -7.18 13.46 -12.40
N VAL A 103 -8.22 12.70 -12.68
CA VAL A 103 -8.63 12.31 -14.04
C VAL A 103 -10.12 12.53 -14.21
N HIS A 104 -10.53 13.23 -15.25
CA HIS A 104 -11.92 13.32 -15.66
C HIS A 104 -12.32 12.00 -16.34
N LEU A 105 -13.29 11.29 -15.76
CA LEU A 105 -13.81 10.05 -16.33
C LEU A 105 -14.88 10.34 -17.38
N ASP A 106 -15.76 11.29 -17.09
CA ASP A 106 -16.84 11.75 -17.95
C ASP A 106 -17.20 13.20 -17.60
N HIS A 107 -18.36 13.69 -18.10
CA HIS A 107 -18.80 15.06 -17.84
C HIS A 107 -19.00 15.37 -16.37
N ASP A 108 -19.45 14.41 -15.57
CA ASP A 108 -19.86 14.64 -14.17
C ASP A 108 -18.85 14.07 -13.14
N ASN A 109 -18.12 13.03 -13.53
CA ASN A 109 -17.35 12.23 -12.59
C ASN A 109 -15.83 12.38 -12.78
N CYS A 110 -15.15 12.53 -11.66
CA CYS A 110 -13.70 12.50 -11.57
C CYS A 110 -13.22 11.29 -10.76
N LEU A 111 -12.12 10.72 -11.20
CA LEU A 111 -11.31 9.80 -10.41
C LEU A 111 -10.13 10.57 -9.83
N GLU A 112 -9.95 10.49 -8.53
CA GLU A 112 -8.74 10.96 -7.87
C GLU A 112 -8.04 9.80 -7.20
N VAL A 113 -6.71 9.72 -7.40
CA VAL A 113 -5.84 8.73 -6.76
C VAL A 113 -4.82 9.49 -5.93
N ILE A 114 -4.84 9.25 -4.63
CA ILE A 114 -3.95 9.91 -3.67
C ILE A 114 -2.97 8.88 -3.12
N ILE A 115 -1.69 9.17 -3.23
CA ILE A 115 -0.60 8.36 -2.68
C ILE A 115 -0.20 8.94 -1.33
N MET A 116 -0.22 8.11 -0.29
CA MET A 116 0.00 8.52 1.09
C MET A 116 1.03 7.63 1.77
N LYS A 117 1.67 8.18 2.80
CA LYS A 117 2.61 7.46 3.67
C LYS A 117 2.45 7.93 5.10
N GLY A 118 2.35 6.99 6.04
CA GLY A 118 2.18 7.29 7.46
C GLY A 118 1.78 6.05 8.24
N ARG A 119 1.39 6.21 9.50
CA ARG A 119 0.83 5.12 10.28
C ARG A 119 -0.51 4.69 9.71
N SER A 120 -0.76 3.38 9.68
CA SER A 120 -1.95 2.81 9.04
C SER A 120 -3.26 3.40 9.58
N GLY A 121 -3.36 3.60 10.88
CA GLY A 121 -4.52 4.20 11.54
C GLY A 121 -4.76 5.65 11.12
N ASP A 122 -3.71 6.46 11.03
CA ASP A 122 -3.81 7.86 10.60
C ASP A 122 -4.24 7.96 9.14
N LEU A 123 -3.70 7.10 8.28
CA LEU A 123 -4.08 7.06 6.86
C LEU A 123 -5.52 6.60 6.67
N LYS A 124 -5.99 5.65 7.49
CA LYS A 124 -7.39 5.22 7.49
C LYS A 124 -8.32 6.37 7.89
N GLN A 125 -8.00 7.09 8.98
CA GLN A 125 -8.79 8.25 9.40
C GLN A 125 -8.82 9.35 8.33
N LEU A 126 -7.68 9.62 7.69
CA LEU A 126 -7.60 10.60 6.60
C LEU A 126 -8.46 10.18 5.41
N ALA A 127 -8.41 8.91 5.01
CA ALA A 127 -9.25 8.36 3.94
C ALA A 127 -10.74 8.45 4.29
N ASP A 128 -11.13 8.05 5.51
CA ASP A 128 -12.52 8.10 5.97
C ASP A 128 -13.08 9.53 5.96
N ARG A 129 -12.28 10.53 6.34
CA ARG A 129 -12.67 11.94 6.26
C ARG A 129 -12.96 12.39 4.83
N MET A 130 -12.17 11.96 3.84
CA MET A 130 -12.40 12.29 2.43
C MET A 130 -13.57 11.51 1.85
N LEU A 131 -13.65 10.21 2.12
CA LEU A 131 -14.70 9.35 1.61
C LEU A 131 -16.09 9.66 2.16
N SER A 132 -16.19 10.25 3.37
CA SER A 132 -17.45 10.64 3.99
C SER A 132 -18.02 11.96 3.46
N LEU A 133 -17.30 12.69 2.61
CA LEU A 133 -17.81 13.94 2.06
C LEU A 133 -18.98 13.72 1.12
N ARG A 134 -20.00 14.55 1.26
CA ARG A 134 -21.18 14.52 0.37
C ARG A 134 -20.78 14.84 -1.07
N GLY A 135 -21.01 13.90 -1.98
CA GLY A 135 -20.62 13.99 -3.40
C GLY A 135 -19.50 13.04 -3.78
N VAL A 136 -18.79 12.48 -2.81
CA VAL A 136 -17.96 11.29 -3.03
C VAL A 136 -18.89 10.09 -3.17
N GLN A 137 -18.80 9.39 -4.30
CA GLN A 137 -19.71 8.30 -4.63
C GLN A 137 -19.17 6.96 -4.16
N HIS A 138 -17.87 6.74 -4.37
CA HIS A 138 -17.18 5.50 -4.03
C HIS A 138 -15.69 5.77 -3.87
N GLY A 139 -15.04 4.96 -3.04
CA GLY A 139 -13.60 4.98 -2.91
C GLY A 139 -13.08 3.77 -2.17
N LYS A 140 -11.80 3.52 -2.34
CA LYS A 140 -11.10 2.39 -1.71
C LYS A 140 -9.70 2.78 -1.30
N LEU A 141 -9.37 2.48 -0.05
CA LEU A 141 -8.03 2.58 0.50
C LEU A 141 -7.33 1.23 0.37
N VAL A 142 -6.15 1.23 -0.22
CA VAL A 142 -5.28 0.05 -0.31
C VAL A 142 -3.96 0.38 0.37
N MET A 143 -3.53 -0.44 1.30
CA MET A 143 -2.28 -0.27 2.05
C MET A 143 -1.27 -1.35 1.70
N THR A 144 0.01 -1.00 1.72
CA THR A 144 1.14 -1.91 1.53
C THR A 144 2.33 -1.45 2.37
N THR A 145 3.37 -2.26 2.47
CA THR A 145 4.56 -1.87 3.23
C THR A 145 5.37 -0.81 2.49
N THR A 146 6.25 -0.14 3.23
CA THR A 146 7.25 0.79 2.66
C THR A 146 8.40 0.07 1.96
N GLY A 147 8.34 -1.28 1.83
CA GLY A 147 9.43 -2.11 1.31
C GLY A 147 10.50 -2.46 2.37
N LYS A 148 10.42 -1.89 3.57
CA LYS A 148 11.21 -2.30 4.72
C LYS A 148 10.33 -3.17 5.62
N ILE A 149 10.51 -4.47 5.57
CA ILE A 149 10.00 -5.37 6.61
C ILE A 149 10.92 -5.11 7.81
N GLN A 150 10.44 -4.34 8.79
CA GLN A 150 11.19 -4.16 10.02
C GLN A 150 11.12 -5.47 10.78
N ASP A 151 12.28 -6.01 11.15
CA ASP A 151 12.34 -7.01 12.22
C ASP A 151 11.73 -6.35 13.45
N SER A 152 10.50 -6.72 13.78
CA SER A 152 9.87 -6.32 15.02
C SER A 152 10.71 -6.90 16.14
N LYS A 153 11.54 -6.07 16.77
CA LYS A 153 12.20 -6.42 18.02
C LYS A 153 11.10 -6.66 19.03
N HIS A 154 10.76 -7.92 19.24
CA HIS A 154 10.03 -8.32 20.42
C HIS A 154 10.86 -7.89 21.63
N HIS A 155 10.47 -6.83 22.29
CA HIS A 155 10.90 -6.57 23.65
C HIS A 155 10.15 -7.58 24.52
N GLY A 156 10.90 -8.64 24.91
CA GLY A 156 10.48 -9.58 25.95
C GLY A 156 10.42 -8.89 27.32
#